data_ef2c52fac6a561cb07dd99cd2306cb40
#
_entry.id   ef2c52fac6a561cb07dd99cd2306cb40
#
_cell.length_a   1.000
_cell.length_b   1.000
_cell.length_c   1.000
_cell.angle_alpha   90.00
_cell.angle_beta   90.00
_cell.angle_gamma   90.00
#
_symmetry.space_group_name_H-M   'P 1'
#
loop_
_entity.id
_entity.type
_entity.pdbx_description
1 polymer ?
#
loop_
_entity_poly.entity_id
_entity_poly.type
_entity_poly.pdbx_seq_one_letter_code
_entity_poly.pdbx_strand_id
1 'polypeptide(L)'
;MANWNDPRNTRAGFGATPSVAGDLQARTTFDAGLRKHMLSIYNYMASGVLLTGLVAMLFARSGMAEQVFASGGLLAWVIILSPLAIVFAMSFGQNKFSTGTLQLMFWGFATLMGLSLSTIFLIYTGSSIAATFFATAGAFAGLSLFGYTTKKDLSGWGTFLIMGVIGLLIAMVINMIFPMPGLSLAISFIGVLIFAGLTAYDTQRLKRDYLAVQHMKMTNPGAAAAFPTGKMVILGALSLYLDFINMFQFLLSFMGSRE
;
A
#
# COMPACT_ATOMS: atom_id res chain seq x y z
N MET A 1 -28.62 -68.47 -17.29
CA MET A 1 -29.12 -67.31 -18.04
C MET A 1 -28.93 -66.08 -17.13
N ALA A 2 -28.03 -65.19 -17.47
CA ALA A 2 -27.75 -64.00 -16.68
C ALA A 2 -28.85 -62.96 -16.90
N ASN A 3 -29.45 -62.50 -15.76
CA ASN A 3 -30.53 -61.54 -15.77
C ASN A 3 -29.95 -60.13 -15.93
N TRP A 4 -30.11 -59.52 -17.08
CA TRP A 4 -29.55 -58.22 -17.45
C TRP A 4 -30.37 -57.03 -16.91
N ASN A 5 -31.46 -57.29 -16.17
CA ASN A 5 -32.34 -56.24 -15.63
C ASN A 5 -32.28 -56.09 -14.11
N ASP A 6 -31.13 -56.31 -13.45
CA ASP A 6 -30.96 -56.02 -12.05
C ASP A 6 -30.60 -54.53 -11.86
N PRO A 7 -31.50 -53.73 -11.26
CA PRO A 7 -31.26 -52.29 -11.05
C PRO A 7 -30.14 -51.98 -10.04
N ARG A 8 -29.49 -52.98 -9.44
CA ARG A 8 -28.37 -52.83 -8.52
C ARG A 8 -27.00 -52.76 -9.21
N ASN A 9 -26.94 -52.92 -10.54
CA ASN A 9 -25.70 -52.79 -11.32
C ASN A 9 -25.57 -51.44 -12.00
N THR A 10 -26.12 -50.37 -11.46
CA THR A 10 -25.71 -49.03 -11.82
C THR A 10 -24.30 -48.80 -11.23
N ARG A 11 -23.29 -49.24 -11.98
CA ARG A 11 -21.91 -48.72 -11.81
C ARG A 11 -22.00 -47.21 -11.75
N ALA A 12 -21.52 -46.64 -10.64
CA ALA A 12 -21.26 -45.20 -10.58
C ALA A 12 -20.48 -44.84 -11.83
N GLY A 13 -21.14 -44.18 -12.78
CA GLY A 13 -20.53 -43.78 -14.04
C GLY A 13 -19.30 -42.88 -13.73
N PHE A 14 -18.14 -43.31 -14.17
CA PHE A 14 -17.03 -42.40 -14.41
C PHE A 14 -17.52 -41.39 -15.45
N GLY A 15 -17.94 -40.20 -15.00
CA GLY A 15 -18.48 -39.18 -15.89
C GLY A 15 -19.34 -38.14 -15.20
N ALA A 16 -19.06 -37.78 -13.97
CA ALA A 16 -19.46 -36.45 -13.50
C ALA A 16 -18.53 -35.45 -14.23
N THR A 17 -18.90 -35.10 -15.46
CA THR A 17 -18.35 -33.89 -16.08
C THR A 17 -18.59 -32.76 -15.09
N PRO A 18 -17.54 -32.05 -14.63
CA PRO A 18 -17.74 -30.86 -13.80
C PRO A 18 -18.74 -29.97 -14.54
N SER A 19 -19.85 -29.65 -13.92
CA SER A 19 -20.85 -28.84 -14.60
C SER A 19 -20.20 -27.50 -14.89
N VAL A 20 -20.10 -27.14 -16.17
CA VAL A 20 -19.51 -25.85 -16.64
C VAL A 20 -20.13 -24.69 -15.87
N ALA A 21 -21.40 -24.80 -15.46
CA ALA A 21 -22.12 -23.84 -14.60
C ALA A 21 -21.50 -23.74 -13.20
N GLY A 22 -21.11 -24.85 -12.57
CA GLY A 22 -20.47 -24.83 -11.24
C GLY A 22 -19.06 -24.20 -11.28
N ASP A 23 -18.32 -24.45 -12.34
CA ASP A 23 -16.97 -23.89 -12.53
C ASP A 23 -17.03 -22.39 -12.83
N LEU A 24 -18.02 -21.94 -13.61
CA LEU A 24 -18.27 -20.52 -13.88
C LEU A 24 -18.71 -19.78 -12.59
N GLN A 25 -19.58 -20.41 -11.79
CA GLN A 25 -20.03 -19.80 -10.53
C GLN A 25 -18.89 -19.73 -9.49
N ALA A 26 -18.04 -20.74 -9.43
CA ALA A 26 -16.85 -20.72 -8.58
C ALA A 26 -15.85 -19.61 -9.01
N ARG A 27 -15.61 -19.43 -10.31
CA ARG A 27 -14.75 -18.37 -10.85
C ARG A 27 -15.32 -16.98 -10.58
N THR A 28 -16.61 -16.76 -10.78
CA THR A 28 -17.24 -15.46 -10.54
C THR A 28 -17.23 -15.08 -9.06
N THR A 29 -17.45 -16.02 -8.14
CA THR A 29 -17.37 -15.76 -6.69
C THR A 29 -15.93 -15.49 -6.24
N PHE A 30 -14.95 -16.15 -6.85
CA PHE A 30 -13.52 -15.95 -6.59
C PHE A 30 -13.06 -14.55 -7.06
N ASP A 31 -13.44 -14.16 -8.28
CA ASP A 31 -13.12 -12.83 -8.82
C ASP A 31 -13.81 -11.71 -8.01
N ALA A 32 -15.06 -11.91 -7.56
CA ALA A 32 -15.75 -10.98 -6.69
C ALA A 32 -15.07 -10.83 -5.32
N GLY A 33 -14.56 -11.93 -4.75
CA GLY A 33 -13.79 -11.93 -3.50
C GLY A 33 -12.48 -11.14 -3.61
N LEU A 34 -11.71 -11.37 -4.68
CA LEU A 34 -10.49 -10.64 -4.97
C LEU A 34 -10.75 -9.14 -5.13
N ARG A 35 -11.76 -8.78 -5.92
CA ARG A 35 -12.15 -7.38 -6.11
C ARG A 35 -12.53 -6.71 -4.80
N LYS A 36 -13.34 -7.36 -3.96
CA LYS A 36 -13.71 -6.85 -2.64
C LYS A 36 -12.50 -6.64 -1.75
N HIS A 37 -11.55 -7.57 -1.75
CA HIS A 37 -10.33 -7.47 -0.98
C HIS A 37 -9.48 -6.26 -1.42
N MET A 38 -9.22 -6.12 -2.72
CA MET A 38 -8.44 -4.98 -3.24
C MET A 38 -9.14 -3.65 -3.00
N LEU A 39 -10.46 -3.56 -3.20
CA LEU A 39 -11.22 -2.35 -2.88
C LEU A 39 -11.14 -1.99 -1.39
N SER A 40 -11.14 -2.99 -0.49
CA SER A 40 -10.94 -2.72 0.95
C SER A 40 -9.57 -2.12 1.22
N ILE A 41 -8.50 -2.61 0.59
CA ILE A 41 -7.15 -2.05 0.70
C ILE A 41 -7.12 -0.60 0.24
N TYR A 42 -7.66 -0.31 -0.96
CA TYR A 42 -7.70 1.06 -1.49
C TYR A 42 -8.54 2.01 -0.63
N ASN A 43 -9.68 1.55 -0.09
CA ASN A 43 -10.50 2.37 0.79
C ASN A 43 -9.78 2.74 2.09
N TYR A 44 -9.09 1.78 2.72
CA TYR A 44 -8.27 2.05 3.89
C TYR A 44 -7.13 3.02 3.57
N MET A 45 -6.39 2.78 2.49
CA MET A 45 -5.31 3.65 2.02
C MET A 45 -5.82 5.07 1.76
N ALA A 46 -6.86 5.22 0.96
CA ALA A 46 -7.43 6.53 0.61
C ALA A 46 -7.93 7.28 1.86
N SER A 47 -8.62 6.59 2.77
CA SER A 47 -9.06 7.18 4.04
C SER A 47 -7.88 7.63 4.90
N GLY A 48 -6.79 6.85 4.96
CA GLY A 48 -5.56 7.22 5.65
C GLY A 48 -4.89 8.45 5.03
N VAL A 49 -4.79 8.51 3.71
CA VAL A 49 -4.23 9.66 2.98
C VAL A 49 -5.08 10.92 3.21
N LEU A 50 -6.41 10.81 3.17
CA LEU A 50 -7.32 11.92 3.46
C LEU A 50 -7.17 12.41 4.89
N LEU A 51 -7.10 11.51 5.88
CA LEU A 51 -6.84 11.87 7.28
C LEU A 51 -5.51 12.61 7.42
N THR A 52 -4.45 12.10 6.80
CA THR A 52 -3.13 12.73 6.80
C THR A 52 -3.18 14.14 6.23
N GLY A 53 -3.81 14.34 5.08
CA GLY A 53 -3.96 15.66 4.47
C GLY A 53 -4.75 16.63 5.33
N LEU A 54 -5.85 16.16 5.94
CA LEU A 54 -6.67 16.96 6.85
C LEU A 54 -5.89 17.39 8.11
N VAL A 55 -5.21 16.45 8.76
CA VAL A 55 -4.38 16.72 9.95
C VAL A 55 -3.25 17.70 9.61
N ALA A 56 -2.55 17.46 8.48
CA ALA A 56 -1.46 18.34 8.04
C ALA A 56 -1.94 19.77 7.79
N MET A 57 -3.07 19.93 7.10
CA MET A 57 -3.65 21.25 6.83
C MET A 57 -4.12 21.95 8.11
N LEU A 58 -4.80 21.25 9.01
CA LEU A 58 -5.29 21.82 10.26
C LEU A 58 -4.13 22.22 11.18
N PHE A 59 -3.10 21.40 11.29
CA PHE A 59 -1.93 21.67 12.11
C PHE A 59 -1.11 22.84 11.56
N ALA A 60 -0.94 22.94 10.23
CA ALA A 60 -0.29 24.09 9.61
C ALA A 60 -1.09 25.40 9.83
N ARG A 61 -2.42 25.37 9.58
CA ARG A 61 -3.28 26.55 9.74
C ARG A 61 -3.43 27.04 11.18
N SER A 62 -3.23 26.16 12.16
CA SER A 62 -3.28 26.57 13.59
C SER A 62 -2.05 27.37 14.04
N GLY A 63 -1.01 27.49 13.20
CA GLY A 63 0.27 28.10 13.56
C GLY A 63 1.15 27.23 14.46
N MET A 64 0.64 26.09 14.96
CA MET A 64 1.42 25.19 15.82
C MET A 64 2.56 24.50 15.06
N ALA A 65 2.36 24.22 13.77
CA ALA A 65 3.42 23.63 12.95
C ALA A 65 4.65 24.53 12.88
N GLU A 66 4.46 25.82 12.64
CA GLU A 66 5.56 26.79 12.62
C GLU A 66 6.26 26.85 13.97
N GLN A 67 5.51 26.97 15.08
CA GLN A 67 6.08 27.01 16.43
C GLN A 67 6.90 25.76 16.76
N VAL A 68 6.40 24.56 16.43
CA VAL A 68 7.07 23.31 16.72
C VAL A 68 8.31 23.12 15.87
N PHE A 69 8.22 23.37 14.56
CA PHE A 69 9.34 23.09 13.65
C PHE A 69 10.38 24.20 13.61
N ALA A 70 10.00 25.48 13.80
CA ALA A 70 10.93 26.58 13.90
C ALA A 70 11.82 26.49 15.16
N SER A 71 11.29 25.95 16.26
CA SER A 71 12.07 25.76 17.49
C SER A 71 13.19 24.71 17.34
N GLY A 72 13.09 23.78 16.37
CA GLY A 72 14.04 22.68 16.18
C GLY A 72 14.18 21.74 17.38
N GLY A 73 13.24 21.84 18.36
CA GLY A 73 13.29 21.12 19.62
C GLY A 73 13.03 19.61 19.50
N LEU A 74 13.16 18.91 20.63
CA LEU A 74 12.93 17.46 20.73
C LEU A 74 11.55 17.05 20.18
N LEU A 75 10.53 17.89 20.37
CA LEU A 75 9.17 17.62 19.91
C LEU A 75 9.09 17.50 18.37
N ALA A 76 9.81 18.36 17.64
CA ALA A 76 9.86 18.26 16.18
C ALA A 76 10.44 16.92 15.73
N TRP A 77 11.55 16.49 16.33
CA TRP A 77 12.16 15.20 16.04
C TRP A 77 11.26 14.00 16.37
N VAL A 78 10.56 14.07 17.50
CA VAL A 78 9.58 13.02 17.88
C VAL A 78 8.47 12.94 16.84
N ILE A 79 7.93 14.07 16.39
CA ILE A 79 6.88 14.07 15.35
C ILE A 79 7.39 13.51 14.03
N ILE A 80 8.58 13.89 13.59
CA ILE A 80 9.17 13.44 12.32
C ILE A 80 9.47 11.93 12.34
N LEU A 81 9.99 11.41 13.45
CA LEU A 81 10.43 10.02 13.55
C LEU A 81 9.33 9.05 13.98
N SER A 82 8.26 9.54 14.61
CA SER A 82 7.18 8.68 15.14
C SER A 82 6.45 7.86 14.08
N PRO A 83 6.16 8.35 12.84
CA PRO A 83 5.57 7.51 11.81
C PRO A 83 6.45 6.32 11.44
N LEU A 84 7.76 6.54 11.37
CA LEU A 84 8.73 5.48 11.07
C LEU A 84 8.73 4.41 12.16
N ALA A 85 8.69 4.81 13.43
CA ALA A 85 8.60 3.88 14.55
C ALA A 85 7.34 3.01 14.49
N ILE A 86 6.18 3.59 14.13
CA ILE A 86 4.94 2.82 13.98
C ILE A 86 5.03 1.84 12.80
N VAL A 87 5.58 2.26 11.65
CA VAL A 87 5.78 1.36 10.50
C VAL A 87 6.63 0.16 10.88
N PHE A 88 7.74 0.37 11.58
CA PHE A 88 8.58 -0.72 12.07
C PHE A 88 7.83 -1.61 13.07
N ALA A 89 7.11 -1.02 14.02
CA ALA A 89 6.31 -1.79 14.99
C ALA A 89 5.25 -2.64 14.29
N MET A 90 4.53 -2.11 13.30
CA MET A 90 3.54 -2.86 12.52
C MET A 90 4.19 -3.97 11.69
N SER A 91 5.33 -3.71 11.06
CA SER A 91 6.04 -4.67 10.19
C SER A 91 6.61 -5.84 11.00
N PHE A 92 7.32 -5.58 12.08
CA PHE A 92 7.92 -6.64 12.92
C PHE A 92 6.90 -7.30 13.86
N GLY A 93 5.86 -6.55 14.27
CA GLY A 93 4.82 -7.03 15.19
C GLY A 93 3.60 -7.67 14.53
N GLN A 94 3.53 -7.74 13.20
CA GLN A 94 2.34 -8.19 12.46
C GLN A 94 1.79 -9.56 12.91
N ASN A 95 2.66 -10.47 13.32
CA ASN A 95 2.27 -11.81 13.79
C ASN A 95 1.72 -11.78 15.22
N LYS A 96 2.17 -10.83 16.06
CA LYS A 96 1.79 -10.71 17.47
C LYS A 96 0.55 -9.86 17.70
N PHE A 97 0.35 -8.84 16.87
CA PHE A 97 -0.75 -7.88 17.04
C PHE A 97 -2.08 -8.44 16.50
N SER A 98 -3.16 -8.09 17.19
CA SER A 98 -4.51 -8.35 16.69
C SER A 98 -4.84 -7.45 15.49
N THR A 99 -5.86 -7.82 14.72
CA THR A 99 -6.35 -6.99 13.61
C THR A 99 -6.77 -5.59 14.09
N GLY A 100 -7.46 -5.51 15.25
CA GLY A 100 -7.87 -4.23 15.84
C GLY A 100 -6.68 -3.36 16.27
N THR A 101 -5.63 -3.98 16.84
CA THR A 101 -4.39 -3.26 17.19
C THR A 101 -3.72 -2.68 15.95
N LEU A 102 -3.58 -3.48 14.88
CA LEU A 102 -3.01 -2.99 13.61
C LEU A 102 -3.84 -1.87 13.00
N GLN A 103 -5.17 -1.94 13.13
CA GLN A 103 -6.07 -0.89 12.67
C GLN A 103 -5.87 0.43 13.43
N LEU A 104 -5.78 0.38 14.77
CA LEU A 104 -5.47 1.56 15.58
C LEU A 104 -4.09 2.13 15.26
N MET A 105 -3.10 1.27 15.07
CA MET A 105 -1.75 1.69 14.69
C MET A 105 -1.74 2.37 13.31
N PHE A 106 -2.53 1.88 12.34
CA PHE A 106 -2.66 2.50 11.02
C PHE A 106 -3.24 3.93 11.10
N TRP A 107 -4.29 4.13 11.90
CA TRP A 107 -4.88 5.45 12.09
C TRP A 107 -3.97 6.40 12.87
N GLY A 108 -3.29 5.88 13.89
CA GLY A 108 -2.25 6.63 14.62
C GLY A 108 -1.10 7.04 13.69
N PHE A 109 -0.64 6.12 12.85
CA PHE A 109 0.38 6.39 11.83
C PHE A 109 -0.07 7.48 10.86
N ALA A 110 -1.28 7.40 10.30
CA ALA A 110 -1.81 8.40 9.37
C ALA A 110 -1.91 9.79 10.01
N THR A 111 -2.29 9.86 11.29
CA THR A 111 -2.33 11.10 12.06
C THR A 111 -0.93 11.68 12.27
N LEU A 112 0.02 10.88 12.75
CA LEU A 112 1.40 11.33 12.96
C LEU A 112 2.09 11.73 11.67
N MET A 113 1.82 10.99 10.58
CA MET A 113 2.29 11.37 9.26
C MET A 113 1.72 12.73 8.83
N GLY A 114 0.45 13.02 9.15
CA GLY A 114 -0.15 14.33 8.91
C GLY A 114 0.55 15.44 9.69
N LEU A 115 0.85 15.24 10.98
CA LEU A 115 1.63 16.19 11.75
C LEU A 115 3.02 16.43 11.16
N SER A 116 3.71 15.36 10.78
CA SER A 116 5.04 15.43 10.14
C SER A 116 5.01 16.16 8.81
N LEU A 117 4.00 15.89 7.96
CA LEU A 117 3.87 16.49 6.63
C LEU A 117 3.29 17.91 6.65
N SER A 118 2.89 18.44 7.80
CA SER A 118 2.37 19.83 7.90
C SER A 118 3.39 20.88 7.46
N THR A 119 4.69 20.57 7.54
CA THR A 119 5.77 21.43 7.02
C THR A 119 5.65 21.71 5.52
N ILE A 120 5.02 20.82 4.75
CA ILE A 120 4.77 21.02 3.32
C ILE A 120 3.92 22.28 3.08
N PHE A 121 2.94 22.55 3.95
CA PHE A 121 2.08 23.73 3.87
C PHE A 121 2.80 25.03 4.29
N LEU A 122 3.97 24.94 4.89
CA LEU A 122 4.82 26.09 5.25
C LEU A 122 5.84 26.41 4.14
N ILE A 123 6.07 25.48 3.19
CA ILE A 123 7.13 25.59 2.18
C ILE A 123 6.55 25.79 0.77
N TYR A 124 5.41 25.15 0.49
CA TYR A 124 4.83 25.09 -0.86
C TYR A 124 3.47 25.79 -0.92
N THR A 125 3.21 26.43 -2.05
CA THR A 125 1.89 27.05 -2.29
C THR A 125 0.76 26.02 -2.27
N GLY A 126 -0.40 26.39 -1.73
CA GLY A 126 -1.56 25.50 -1.67
C GLY A 126 -2.02 24.97 -3.03
N SER A 127 -1.89 25.79 -4.08
CA SER A 127 -2.21 25.38 -5.47
C SER A 127 -1.25 24.31 -5.97
N SER A 128 0.04 24.42 -5.63
CA SER A 128 1.05 23.45 -6.02
C SER A 128 0.86 22.11 -5.29
N ILE A 129 0.52 22.15 -3.99
CA ILE A 129 0.17 20.97 -3.20
C ILE A 129 -1.03 20.24 -3.83
N ALA A 130 -2.10 20.98 -4.17
CA ALA A 130 -3.30 20.39 -4.75
C ALA A 130 -3.01 19.80 -6.15
N ALA A 131 -2.33 20.54 -7.03
CA ALA A 131 -1.98 20.06 -8.37
C ALA A 131 -1.13 18.79 -8.30
N THR A 132 -0.10 18.75 -7.43
CA THR A 132 0.75 17.58 -7.24
C THR A 132 -0.02 16.41 -6.64
N PHE A 133 -0.95 16.66 -5.71
CA PHE A 133 -1.79 15.61 -5.14
C PHE A 133 -2.64 14.92 -6.21
N PHE A 134 -3.31 15.68 -7.07
CA PHE A 134 -4.11 15.12 -8.16
C PHE A 134 -3.25 14.41 -9.22
N ALA A 135 -2.07 14.94 -9.53
CA ALA A 135 -1.12 14.29 -10.43
C ALA A 135 -0.66 12.95 -9.86
N THR A 136 -0.32 12.92 -8.56
CA THR A 136 0.05 11.69 -7.85
C THR A 136 -1.10 10.68 -7.84
N ALA A 137 -2.32 11.13 -7.54
CA ALA A 137 -3.50 10.26 -7.51
C ALA A 137 -3.79 9.64 -8.90
N GLY A 138 -3.66 10.42 -9.97
CA GLY A 138 -3.81 9.91 -11.34
C GLY A 138 -2.73 8.90 -11.72
N ALA A 139 -1.47 9.22 -11.43
CA ALA A 139 -0.35 8.31 -11.67
C ALA A 139 -0.48 7.02 -10.86
N PHE A 140 -0.79 7.12 -9.57
CA PHE A 140 -1.01 5.99 -8.68
C PHE A 140 -2.15 5.09 -9.17
N ALA A 141 -3.28 5.66 -9.57
CA ALA A 141 -4.41 4.90 -10.09
C ALA A 141 -4.04 4.14 -11.37
N GLY A 142 -3.32 4.77 -12.31
CA GLY A 142 -2.84 4.14 -13.53
C GLY A 142 -1.85 3.01 -13.27
N LEU A 143 -0.86 3.24 -12.40
CA LEU A 143 0.15 2.26 -12.02
C LEU A 143 -0.43 1.07 -11.26
N SER A 144 -1.36 1.35 -10.36
CA SER A 144 -2.08 0.33 -9.60
C SER A 144 -2.97 -0.52 -10.51
N LEU A 145 -3.68 0.10 -11.46
CA LEU A 145 -4.45 -0.63 -12.48
C LEU A 145 -3.53 -1.49 -13.35
N PHE A 146 -2.38 -0.97 -13.76
CA PHE A 146 -1.37 -1.75 -14.49
C PHE A 146 -0.90 -2.95 -13.67
N GLY A 147 -0.50 -2.76 -12.40
CA GLY A 147 -0.07 -3.85 -11.51
C GLY A 147 -1.15 -4.90 -11.30
N TYR A 148 -2.44 -4.48 -11.20
CA TYR A 148 -3.57 -5.38 -11.03
C TYR A 148 -3.88 -6.22 -12.30
N THR A 149 -3.75 -5.62 -13.49
CA THR A 149 -4.19 -6.23 -14.76
C THR A 149 -3.07 -6.92 -15.53
N THR A 150 -1.80 -6.52 -15.33
CA THR A 150 -0.67 -7.06 -16.07
C THR A 150 -0.52 -8.57 -15.87
N LYS A 151 -0.21 -9.26 -16.98
CA LYS A 151 0.14 -10.69 -17.00
C LYS A 151 1.63 -10.94 -16.80
N LYS A 152 2.46 -9.87 -16.90
CA LYS A 152 3.90 -9.98 -16.66
C LYS A 152 4.16 -10.14 -15.17
N ASP A 153 5.04 -11.06 -14.81
CA ASP A 153 5.46 -11.23 -13.42
C ASP A 153 6.45 -10.11 -13.03
N LEU A 154 6.04 -9.28 -12.08
CA LEU A 154 6.86 -8.19 -11.54
C LEU A 154 7.69 -8.63 -10.33
N SER A 155 7.67 -9.91 -9.92
CA SER A 155 8.39 -10.40 -8.73
C SER A 155 9.89 -10.09 -8.77
N GLY A 156 10.52 -10.21 -9.92
CA GLY A 156 11.94 -9.91 -10.09
C GLY A 156 12.30 -8.43 -9.87
N TRP A 157 11.32 -7.52 -10.00
CA TRP A 157 11.55 -6.09 -9.79
C TRP A 157 11.58 -5.70 -8.31
N GLY A 158 10.95 -6.51 -7.44
CA GLY A 158 10.84 -6.19 -6.01
C GLY A 158 12.19 -5.96 -5.35
N THR A 159 13.15 -6.85 -5.53
CA THR A 159 14.49 -6.71 -4.97
C THR A 159 15.20 -5.47 -5.51
N PHE A 160 15.13 -5.21 -6.81
CA PHE A 160 15.72 -4.05 -7.45
C PHE A 160 15.12 -2.74 -6.88
N LEU A 161 13.79 -2.66 -6.75
CA LEU A 161 13.11 -1.48 -6.24
C LEU A 161 13.43 -1.23 -4.76
N ILE A 162 13.48 -2.29 -3.93
CA ILE A 162 13.88 -2.17 -2.52
C ILE A 162 15.32 -1.66 -2.40
N MET A 163 16.24 -2.19 -3.21
CA MET A 163 17.62 -1.66 -3.25
C MET A 163 17.65 -0.21 -3.70
N GLY A 164 16.78 0.17 -4.64
CA GLY A 164 16.60 1.55 -5.06
C GLY A 164 16.14 2.46 -3.93
N VAL A 165 15.19 2.02 -3.08
CA VAL A 165 14.78 2.78 -1.89
C VAL A 165 15.94 2.97 -0.92
N ILE A 166 16.74 1.92 -0.66
CA ILE A 166 17.91 2.02 0.21
C ILE A 166 18.91 3.03 -0.37
N GLY A 167 19.16 2.96 -1.69
CA GLY A 167 20.00 3.93 -2.39
C GLY A 167 19.50 5.36 -2.28
N LEU A 168 18.17 5.57 -2.40
CA LEU A 168 17.55 6.89 -2.18
C LEU A 168 17.76 7.40 -0.76
N LEU A 169 17.57 6.56 0.26
CA LEU A 169 17.81 6.95 1.66
C LEU A 169 19.25 7.37 1.89
N ILE A 170 20.22 6.64 1.35
CA ILE A 170 21.64 7.00 1.42
C ILE A 170 21.89 8.33 0.71
N ALA A 171 21.33 8.51 -0.50
CA ALA A 171 21.49 9.75 -1.26
C ALA A 171 20.87 10.96 -0.53
N MET A 172 19.72 10.78 0.14
CA MET A 172 19.08 11.81 0.97
C MET A 172 19.95 12.19 2.17
N VAL A 173 20.59 11.23 2.85
CA VAL A 173 21.52 11.49 3.95
C VAL A 173 22.76 12.24 3.44
N ILE A 174 23.31 11.83 2.30
CA ILE A 174 24.45 12.55 1.69
C ILE A 174 24.05 13.98 1.34
N ASN A 175 22.88 14.19 0.73
CA ASN A 175 22.39 15.52 0.37
C ASN A 175 22.07 16.40 1.58
N MET A 176 21.71 15.80 2.73
CA MET A 176 21.51 16.52 3.99
C MET A 176 22.86 17.04 4.55
N ILE A 177 23.94 16.26 4.41
CA ILE A 177 25.28 16.65 4.88
C ILE A 177 25.96 17.59 3.88
N PHE A 178 25.82 17.32 2.59
CA PHE A 178 26.39 18.09 1.48
C PHE A 178 25.27 18.58 0.54
N PRO A 179 24.59 19.69 0.85
CA PRO A 179 23.48 20.18 0.05
C PRO A 179 23.90 20.53 -1.38
N MET A 180 23.44 19.77 -2.35
CA MET A 180 23.70 19.99 -3.77
C MET A 180 22.36 20.07 -4.53
N PRO A 181 22.02 21.21 -5.18
CA PRO A 181 20.74 21.35 -5.89
C PRO A 181 20.51 20.29 -6.98
N GLY A 182 21.56 19.94 -7.72
CA GLY A 182 21.50 18.89 -8.73
C GLY A 182 21.21 17.50 -8.15
N LEU A 183 21.77 17.17 -6.99
CA LEU A 183 21.53 15.92 -6.29
C LEU A 183 20.09 15.86 -5.76
N SER A 184 19.58 16.96 -5.20
CA SER A 184 18.18 17.05 -4.75
C SER A 184 17.19 16.78 -5.89
N LEU A 185 17.43 17.34 -7.07
CA LEU A 185 16.61 17.15 -8.26
C LEU A 185 16.67 15.69 -8.75
N ALA A 186 17.88 15.11 -8.78
CA ALA A 186 18.07 13.71 -9.15
C ALA A 186 17.37 12.75 -8.19
N ILE A 187 17.48 12.98 -6.87
CA ILE A 187 16.79 12.21 -5.84
C ILE A 187 15.26 12.27 -6.06
N SER A 188 14.72 13.46 -6.31
CA SER A 188 13.29 13.64 -6.53
C SER A 188 12.82 12.89 -7.77
N PHE A 189 13.50 13.00 -8.90
CA PHE A 189 13.15 12.30 -10.14
C PHE A 189 13.26 10.79 -10.01
N ILE A 190 14.38 10.29 -9.49
CA ILE A 190 14.59 8.85 -9.29
C ILE A 190 13.60 8.30 -8.26
N GLY A 191 13.31 9.07 -7.21
CA GLY A 191 12.31 8.71 -6.20
C GLY A 191 10.93 8.48 -6.78
N VAL A 192 10.46 9.37 -7.65
CA VAL A 192 9.19 9.19 -8.37
C VAL A 192 9.20 7.88 -9.16
N LEU A 193 10.26 7.57 -9.91
CA LEU A 193 10.33 6.35 -10.71
C LEU A 193 10.33 5.08 -9.85
N ILE A 194 11.07 5.09 -8.73
CA ILE A 194 11.13 3.94 -7.81
C ILE A 194 9.76 3.70 -7.18
N PHE A 195 9.09 4.74 -6.64
CA PHE A 195 7.78 4.57 -6.00
C PHE A 195 6.65 4.32 -7.00
N ALA A 196 6.77 4.80 -8.24
CA ALA A 196 5.91 4.39 -9.34
C ALA A 196 6.05 2.87 -9.63
N GLY A 197 7.27 2.37 -9.69
CA GLY A 197 7.53 0.94 -9.84
C GLY A 197 7.02 0.12 -8.66
N LEU A 198 7.23 0.60 -7.42
CA LEU A 198 6.72 -0.04 -6.19
C LEU A 198 5.20 -0.09 -6.18
N THR A 199 4.49 0.95 -6.58
CA THR A 199 3.02 0.96 -6.68
C THR A 199 2.50 -0.18 -7.54
N ALA A 200 3.08 -0.38 -8.73
CA ALA A 200 2.69 -1.47 -9.63
C ALA A 200 3.07 -2.85 -9.05
N TYR A 201 4.27 -2.98 -8.52
CA TYR A 201 4.77 -4.21 -7.89
C TYR A 201 3.94 -4.60 -6.66
N ASP A 202 3.70 -3.67 -5.74
CA ASP A 202 2.96 -3.93 -4.51
C ASP A 202 1.49 -4.28 -4.80
N THR A 203 0.87 -3.61 -5.75
CA THR A 203 -0.49 -3.97 -6.20
C THR A 203 -0.54 -5.41 -6.72
N GLN A 204 0.43 -5.81 -7.56
CA GLN A 204 0.50 -7.20 -8.05
C GLN A 204 0.80 -8.18 -6.91
N ARG A 205 1.70 -7.84 -5.99
CA ARG A 205 2.03 -8.65 -4.81
C ARG A 205 0.80 -8.90 -3.95
N LEU A 206 0.06 -7.85 -3.59
CA LEU A 206 -1.16 -7.94 -2.77
C LEU A 206 -2.22 -8.83 -3.41
N LYS A 207 -2.39 -8.74 -4.74
CA LYS A 207 -3.24 -9.65 -5.51
C LYS A 207 -2.78 -11.10 -5.38
N ARG A 208 -1.48 -11.38 -5.59
CA ARG A 208 -0.91 -12.73 -5.49
C ARG A 208 -1.03 -13.31 -4.09
N ASP A 209 -0.75 -12.52 -3.07
CA ASP A 209 -0.85 -12.93 -1.67
C ASP A 209 -2.28 -13.35 -1.33
N TYR A 210 -3.29 -12.58 -1.78
CA TYR A 210 -4.69 -12.97 -1.61
C TYR A 210 -5.00 -14.29 -2.31
N LEU A 211 -4.58 -14.47 -3.56
CA LEU A 211 -4.80 -15.68 -4.33
C LEU A 211 -4.14 -16.90 -3.66
N ALA A 212 -2.91 -16.75 -3.18
CA ALA A 212 -2.18 -17.80 -2.46
C ALA A 212 -2.90 -18.22 -1.18
N VAL A 213 -3.38 -17.26 -0.39
CA VAL A 213 -4.15 -17.55 0.85
C VAL A 213 -5.48 -18.22 0.53
N GLN A 214 -6.18 -17.82 -0.54
CA GLN A 214 -7.42 -18.49 -0.94
C GLN A 214 -7.16 -19.94 -1.39
N HIS A 215 -6.09 -20.17 -2.13
CA HIS A 215 -5.71 -21.53 -2.52
C HIS A 215 -5.37 -22.40 -1.29
N MET A 216 -4.61 -21.85 -0.32
CA MET A 216 -4.35 -22.54 0.94
C MET A 216 -5.64 -22.89 1.72
N LYS A 217 -6.62 -21.97 1.73
CA LYS A 217 -7.91 -22.21 2.40
C LYS A 217 -8.68 -23.37 1.79
N MET A 218 -8.59 -23.56 0.47
CA MET A 218 -9.25 -24.67 -0.23
C MET A 218 -8.55 -26.02 0.03
N THR A 219 -7.22 -26.02 0.12
CA THR A 219 -6.43 -27.24 0.31
C THR A 219 -6.27 -27.64 1.77
N ASN A 220 -6.24 -26.67 2.69
CA ASN A 220 -6.09 -26.90 4.13
C ASN A 220 -6.93 -25.89 4.93
N PRO A 221 -8.19 -26.21 5.25
CA PRO A 221 -9.09 -25.32 6.01
C PRO A 221 -8.54 -24.88 7.38
N GLY A 222 -7.71 -25.72 8.04
CA GLY A 222 -7.08 -25.39 9.32
C GLY A 222 -6.05 -24.25 9.20
N ALA A 223 -5.39 -24.12 8.05
CA ALA A 223 -4.45 -23.02 7.81
C ALA A 223 -5.16 -21.66 7.61
N ALA A 224 -6.46 -21.66 7.38
CA ALA A 224 -7.24 -20.44 7.16
C ALA A 224 -7.20 -19.48 8.35
N ALA A 225 -7.12 -20.00 9.58
CA ALA A 225 -7.04 -19.21 10.81
C ALA A 225 -5.70 -18.48 10.97
N ALA A 226 -4.62 -18.99 10.35
CA ALA A 226 -3.29 -18.41 10.43
C ALA A 226 -3.16 -17.09 9.64
N PHE A 227 -4.04 -16.85 8.64
CA PHE A 227 -4.00 -15.68 7.76
C PHE A 227 -5.31 -14.89 7.80
N PRO A 228 -5.54 -14.06 8.85
CA PRO A 228 -6.73 -13.23 8.93
C PRO A 228 -6.76 -12.21 7.79
N THR A 229 -7.79 -12.24 6.97
CA THR A 229 -7.96 -11.33 5.82
C THR A 229 -7.91 -9.86 6.24
N GLY A 230 -8.40 -9.53 7.45
CA GLY A 230 -8.33 -8.16 7.99
C GLY A 230 -6.91 -7.64 8.17
N LYS A 231 -5.97 -8.47 8.65
CA LYS A 231 -4.55 -8.07 8.76
C LYS A 231 -3.95 -7.79 7.39
N MET A 232 -4.25 -8.63 6.39
CA MET A 232 -3.76 -8.45 5.02
C MET A 232 -4.26 -7.13 4.41
N VAL A 233 -5.51 -6.75 4.68
CA VAL A 233 -6.08 -5.47 4.23
C VAL A 233 -5.33 -4.30 4.84
N ILE A 234 -5.10 -4.30 6.16
CA ILE A 234 -4.46 -3.17 6.85
C ILE A 234 -2.99 -3.04 6.44
N LEU A 235 -2.24 -4.14 6.38
CA LEU A 235 -0.83 -4.12 5.97
C LEU A 235 -0.67 -3.79 4.48
N GLY A 236 -1.58 -4.27 3.64
CA GLY A 236 -1.63 -3.88 2.23
C GLY A 236 -1.97 -2.41 2.03
N ALA A 237 -2.89 -1.87 2.82
CA ALA A 237 -3.21 -0.45 2.81
C ALA A 237 -2.02 0.41 3.27
N LEU A 238 -1.27 -0.04 4.29
CA LEU A 238 -0.04 0.64 4.73
C LEU A 238 1.03 0.65 3.63
N SER A 239 1.23 -0.46 2.92
CA SER A 239 2.20 -0.55 1.82
C SER A 239 1.86 0.46 0.71
N LEU A 240 0.63 0.42 0.19
CA LEU A 240 0.18 1.34 -0.86
C LEU A 240 0.12 2.81 -0.39
N TYR A 241 -0.19 3.04 0.90
CA TYR A 241 -0.13 4.37 1.49
C TYR A 241 1.30 4.94 1.45
N LEU A 242 2.30 4.12 1.83
CA LEU A 242 3.71 4.53 1.78
C LEU A 242 4.15 4.84 0.36
N ASP A 243 3.76 4.02 -0.62
CA ASP A 243 4.05 4.29 -2.04
C ASP A 243 3.46 5.62 -2.49
N PHE A 244 2.19 5.87 -2.15
CA PHE A 244 1.49 7.10 -2.52
C PHE A 244 2.15 8.33 -1.91
N ILE A 245 2.37 8.33 -0.59
CA ILE A 245 2.91 9.49 0.12
C ILE A 245 4.35 9.80 -0.32
N ASN A 246 5.19 8.77 -0.49
CA ASN A 246 6.55 8.99 -0.96
C ASN A 246 6.57 9.52 -2.40
N MET A 247 5.74 8.95 -3.31
CA MET A 247 5.61 9.45 -4.67
C MET A 247 5.11 10.90 -4.68
N PHE A 248 4.13 11.24 -3.84
CA PHE A 248 3.64 12.60 -3.68
C PHE A 248 4.75 13.57 -3.22
N GLN A 249 5.53 13.19 -2.20
CA GLN A 249 6.61 14.03 -1.67
C GLN A 249 7.70 14.27 -2.72
N PHE A 250 8.12 13.23 -3.46
CA PHE A 250 9.10 13.37 -4.52
C PHE A 250 8.58 14.19 -5.71
N LEU A 251 7.31 14.00 -6.11
CA LEU A 251 6.68 14.82 -7.13
C LEU A 251 6.57 16.29 -6.68
N LEU A 252 6.18 16.53 -5.44
CA LEU A 252 6.10 17.88 -4.88
C LEU A 252 7.48 18.54 -4.81
N SER A 253 8.50 17.80 -4.42
CA SER A 253 9.88 18.29 -4.41
C SER A 253 10.40 18.62 -5.82
N PHE A 254 9.95 17.87 -6.84
CA PHE A 254 10.37 18.03 -8.23
C PHE A 254 9.64 19.18 -8.93
N MET A 255 8.34 19.32 -8.76
CA MET A 255 7.50 20.24 -9.53
C MET A 255 6.80 21.32 -8.68
N GLY A 256 6.96 21.27 -7.35
CA GLY A 256 6.28 22.19 -6.44
C GLY A 256 6.87 23.59 -6.47
N SER A 257 6.00 24.60 -6.57
CA SER A 257 6.37 26.01 -6.39
C SER A 257 6.46 26.32 -4.90
N ARG A 258 7.56 26.90 -4.46
CA ARG A 258 7.79 27.35 -3.08
C ARG A 258 7.28 28.77 -2.90
N GLU A 259 6.79 29.08 -1.70
CA GLU A 259 6.47 30.46 -1.28
C GLU A 259 7.71 31.27 -0.99
#